data_fd876aa52cc7c3e06a47065e4574f495
#
_entry.id   fd876aa52cc7c3e06a47065e4574f495
#
_cell.length_a   1.000
_cell.length_b   1.000
_cell.length_c   1.000
_cell.angle_alpha   90.00
_cell.angle_beta   90.00
_cell.angle_gamma   90.00
#
_symmetry.space_group_name_H-M   'P 1'
#
loop_
_entity.id
_entity.type
_entity.pdbx_description
1 polymer ?
#
loop_
_entity_poly.entity_id
_entity_poly.type
_entity_poly.pdbx_seq_one_letter_code
_entity_poly.pdbx_strand_id
1 'polypeptide(L)'
;MNFDREYQDKRMNPADAAALVRDGDTVIVPTGVGEPPALLTALSARGPALSGVVVSQILPLRKYDYFNPETVGNIRHSAYFFGGPSRPGGQAGWIDFLPAYFSELPMLIDRGLTPADVVFSMASPMDEHGYFALSLAPDYTMAAIRRARAVVLEVNPNVPNAFGDCRVHISQVSALVESDEPLLEVGLPTIGPVQEAIGKYVADLIEDGSTLQIGYGGIPDAVVMQLKHKHDLGIHTEMIGDGILTLIESGAVTNRRKTYLPGKTIATFALGSRRLYSFMDRNPALEMHPVDFTNDPYLAARNDKLVAINATLQIDLLGQCGSESLGATPYSGTGGQVDFVRAANRSRDGKAFIVLPSTAKGDTISRIVPSLNPGTHITTSKNDINYVVTEYGVAQLRGKTARERCEALIAIAHPDFRGELRAAARQIRVM
;
A
#
# COMPACT_ATOMS: atom_id res chain seq x y z
N MET A 1 -35.55 3.72 13.64
CA MET A 1 -34.85 5.02 13.82
C MET A 1 -34.99 5.76 12.50
N ASN A 2 -35.09 7.10 12.53
CA ASN A 2 -35.20 7.86 11.27
C ASN A 2 -33.80 8.36 10.89
N PHE A 3 -33.00 7.50 10.23
CA PHE A 3 -31.64 7.79 9.80
C PHE A 3 -31.59 8.91 8.75
N ASP A 4 -32.67 9.08 7.95
CA ASP A 4 -32.74 10.16 6.95
C ASP A 4 -32.76 11.53 7.61
N ARG A 5 -33.46 11.67 8.75
CA ARG A 5 -33.48 12.92 9.51
C ARG A 5 -32.09 13.22 10.09
N GLU A 6 -31.46 12.22 10.70
CA GLU A 6 -30.10 12.37 11.26
C GLU A 6 -29.09 12.72 10.16
N TYR A 7 -29.23 12.13 8.95
CA TYR A 7 -28.44 12.47 7.79
C TYR A 7 -28.59 13.95 7.42
N GLN A 8 -29.82 14.44 7.30
CA GLN A 8 -30.09 15.86 6.95
C GLN A 8 -29.53 16.81 8.02
N ASP A 9 -29.67 16.45 9.32
CA ASP A 9 -29.18 17.28 10.42
C ASP A 9 -27.63 17.39 10.43
N LYS A 10 -26.92 16.39 9.91
CA LYS A 10 -25.45 16.34 9.83
C LYS A 10 -24.87 16.84 8.49
N ARG A 11 -25.71 17.09 7.50
CA ARG A 11 -25.28 17.53 6.21
C ARG A 11 -24.78 18.98 6.26
N MET A 12 -23.59 19.20 5.69
CA MET A 12 -22.93 20.51 5.65
C MET A 12 -22.31 20.76 4.26
N ASN A 13 -22.02 22.01 3.96
CA ASN A 13 -21.12 22.32 2.84
C ASN A 13 -19.65 22.03 3.24
N PRO A 14 -18.73 21.88 2.27
CA PRO A 14 -17.34 21.56 2.57
C PRO A 14 -16.62 22.58 3.46
N ALA A 15 -16.95 23.87 3.35
CA ALA A 15 -16.30 24.91 4.16
C ALA A 15 -16.70 24.85 5.63
N ASP A 16 -17.99 24.64 5.92
CA ASP A 16 -18.49 24.46 7.28
C ASP A 16 -17.96 23.16 7.91
N ALA A 17 -17.90 22.08 7.14
CA ALA A 17 -17.34 20.81 7.59
C ALA A 17 -15.83 20.93 7.89
N ALA A 18 -15.07 21.60 7.03
CA ALA A 18 -13.66 21.88 7.29
C ALA A 18 -13.46 22.79 8.53
N ALA A 19 -14.46 23.60 8.91
CA ALA A 19 -14.41 24.44 10.12
C ALA A 19 -14.38 23.63 11.43
N LEU A 20 -14.66 22.33 11.40
CA LEU A 20 -14.51 21.44 12.56
C LEU A 20 -13.04 21.19 12.92
N VAL A 21 -12.09 21.43 12.00
CA VAL A 21 -10.64 21.39 12.27
C VAL A 21 -10.23 22.65 13.05
N ARG A 22 -9.47 22.45 14.12
CA ARG A 22 -8.97 23.49 15.02
C ARG A 22 -7.45 23.58 14.93
N ASP A 23 -6.89 24.66 15.46
CA ASP A 23 -5.44 24.82 15.62
C ASP A 23 -4.85 23.65 16.39
N GLY A 24 -3.74 23.11 15.92
CA GLY A 24 -3.03 21.99 16.50
C GLY A 24 -3.65 20.60 16.26
N ASP A 25 -4.81 20.49 15.59
CA ASP A 25 -5.42 19.20 15.28
C ASP A 25 -4.57 18.37 14.29
N THR A 26 -4.62 17.06 14.47
CA THR A 26 -4.18 16.10 13.47
C THR A 26 -5.38 15.55 12.71
N VAL A 27 -5.40 15.77 11.40
CA VAL A 27 -6.41 15.27 10.47
C VAL A 27 -5.89 13.99 9.82
N ILE A 28 -6.57 12.88 10.06
CA ILE A 28 -6.28 11.59 9.43
C ILE A 28 -7.07 11.49 8.12
N VAL A 29 -6.35 11.14 7.05
CA VAL A 29 -6.90 10.95 5.71
C VAL A 29 -6.55 9.54 5.24
N PRO A 30 -7.49 8.77 4.66
CA PRO A 30 -7.23 7.41 4.17
C PRO A 30 -6.24 7.36 3.01
N THR A 31 -5.77 6.16 2.71
CA THR A 31 -4.85 5.88 1.60
C THR A 31 -5.50 6.19 0.25
N GLY A 32 -4.74 6.82 -0.63
CA GLY A 32 -4.99 6.88 -2.08
C GLY A 32 -6.38 7.38 -2.47
N VAL A 33 -7.16 6.55 -3.18
CA VAL A 33 -8.48 6.90 -3.72
C VAL A 33 -9.53 7.17 -2.63
N GLY A 34 -9.29 6.75 -1.39
CA GLY A 34 -10.16 7.06 -0.25
C GLY A 34 -10.08 8.51 0.23
N GLU A 35 -9.13 9.32 -0.27
CA GLU A 35 -9.01 10.74 0.09
C GLU A 35 -10.22 11.56 -0.39
N PRO A 36 -10.81 12.42 0.47
CA PRO A 36 -12.00 13.22 0.17
C PRO A 36 -11.64 14.57 -0.44
N PRO A 37 -11.74 14.78 -1.77
CA PRO A 37 -11.21 15.97 -2.44
C PRO A 37 -11.92 17.27 -2.06
N ALA A 38 -13.23 17.26 -1.88
CA ALA A 38 -13.96 18.48 -1.51
C ALA A 38 -13.58 18.97 -0.11
N LEU A 39 -13.45 18.04 0.85
CA LEU A 39 -13.03 18.36 2.22
C LEU A 39 -11.58 18.86 2.27
N LEU A 40 -10.65 18.22 1.55
CA LEU A 40 -9.24 18.59 1.56
C LEU A 40 -8.98 19.92 0.83
N THR A 41 -9.75 20.21 -0.22
CA THR A 41 -9.76 21.52 -0.88
C THR A 41 -10.26 22.61 0.06
N ALA A 42 -11.36 22.36 0.78
CA ALA A 42 -11.90 23.30 1.75
C ALA A 42 -10.95 23.52 2.93
N LEU A 43 -10.27 22.46 3.42
CA LEU A 43 -9.24 22.59 4.45
C LEU A 43 -8.05 23.40 3.96
N SER A 44 -7.58 23.18 2.74
CA SER A 44 -6.49 23.97 2.12
C SER A 44 -6.84 25.47 2.06
N ALA A 45 -8.07 25.80 1.66
CA ALA A 45 -8.53 27.18 1.59
C ALA A 45 -8.57 27.88 2.97
N ARG A 46 -8.75 27.12 4.06
CA ARG A 46 -8.67 27.62 5.43
C ARG A 46 -7.24 27.78 5.96
N GLY A 47 -6.24 27.24 5.25
CA GLY A 47 -4.84 27.25 5.68
C GLY A 47 -4.39 28.54 6.34
N PRO A 48 -4.60 29.74 5.72
CA PRO A 48 -4.15 31.01 6.29
C PRO A 48 -4.76 31.36 7.67
N ALA A 49 -5.90 30.76 8.04
CA ALA A 49 -6.58 30.97 9.33
C ALA A 49 -6.29 29.89 10.37
N LEU A 50 -5.43 28.92 10.05
CA LEU A 50 -5.08 27.80 10.91
C LEU A 50 -3.63 27.89 11.38
N SER A 51 -3.32 27.27 12.50
CA SER A 51 -1.96 27.18 13.05
C SER A 51 -1.67 25.78 13.57
N GLY A 52 -0.54 25.21 13.14
CA GLY A 52 -0.02 23.94 13.65
C GLY A 52 -0.86 22.71 13.33
N VAL A 53 -1.74 22.75 12.34
CA VAL A 53 -2.52 21.59 11.90
C VAL A 53 -1.62 20.59 11.17
N VAL A 54 -1.82 19.31 11.41
CA VAL A 54 -1.12 18.22 10.72
C VAL A 54 -2.11 17.40 9.90
N VAL A 55 -1.85 17.19 8.62
CA VAL A 55 -2.58 16.23 7.77
C VAL A 55 -1.73 14.98 7.60
N SER A 56 -2.19 13.85 8.13
CA SER A 56 -1.47 12.57 8.07
C SER A 56 -2.12 11.62 7.08
N GLN A 57 -1.31 11.09 6.13
CA GLN A 57 -1.82 10.25 5.04
C GLN A 57 -0.75 9.32 4.47
N ILE A 58 -1.18 8.13 4.00
CA ILE A 58 -0.41 7.25 3.11
C ILE A 58 -0.77 7.57 1.65
N LEU A 59 0.24 7.66 0.78
CA LEU A 59 0.11 7.68 -0.68
C LEU A 59 -0.95 8.69 -1.18
N PRO A 60 -0.81 9.99 -0.91
CA PRO A 60 -1.70 10.99 -1.50
C PRO A 60 -1.62 10.94 -3.03
N LEU A 61 -2.77 11.04 -3.72
CA LEU A 61 -2.85 10.97 -5.17
C LEU A 61 -3.12 12.34 -5.82
N ARG A 62 -3.74 13.27 -5.09
CA ARG A 62 -3.98 14.64 -5.54
C ARG A 62 -3.02 15.61 -4.85
N LYS A 63 -2.76 16.74 -5.52
CA LYS A 63 -1.94 17.82 -4.96
C LYS A 63 -2.86 18.87 -4.30
N TYR A 64 -2.54 19.21 -3.05
CA TYR A 64 -3.22 20.24 -2.27
C TYR A 64 -2.23 21.35 -1.89
N ASP A 65 -2.74 22.56 -1.54
CA ASP A 65 -1.89 23.70 -1.22
C ASP A 65 -1.00 23.48 0.00
N TYR A 66 -1.46 22.66 0.96
CA TYR A 66 -0.66 22.30 2.14
C TYR A 66 0.57 21.42 1.82
N PHE A 67 0.79 21.03 0.57
CA PHE A 67 2.07 20.43 0.14
C PHE A 67 3.14 21.47 -0.21
N ASN A 68 2.82 22.77 -0.19
CA ASN A 68 3.77 23.83 -0.48
C ASN A 68 4.52 24.25 0.80
N PRO A 69 5.82 24.64 0.70
CA PRO A 69 6.63 25.03 1.84
C PRO A 69 6.09 26.25 2.60
N GLU A 70 5.35 27.12 1.93
CA GLU A 70 4.80 28.35 2.50
C GLU A 70 3.67 28.10 3.51
N THR A 71 3.06 26.92 3.48
CA THR A 71 1.92 26.56 4.34
C THR A 71 2.31 25.80 5.60
N VAL A 72 3.60 25.46 5.77
CA VAL A 72 4.09 24.55 6.84
C VAL A 72 3.77 25.06 8.26
N GLY A 73 3.71 26.38 8.48
CA GLY A 73 3.33 26.96 9.76
C GLY A 73 1.84 26.86 10.07
N ASN A 74 1.02 26.72 9.05
CA ASN A 74 -0.44 26.65 9.11
C ASN A 74 -0.92 25.20 9.11
N ILE A 75 -0.66 24.51 7.99
CA ILE A 75 -0.97 23.09 7.79
C ILE A 75 0.29 22.38 7.30
N ARG A 76 0.74 21.38 8.04
CA ARG A 76 1.87 20.52 7.69
C ARG A 76 1.37 19.16 7.23
N HIS A 77 1.96 18.58 6.18
CA HIS A 77 1.70 17.20 5.82
C HIS A 77 2.70 16.27 6.51
N SER A 78 2.19 15.19 7.09
CA SER A 78 2.97 14.07 7.65
C SER A 78 2.66 12.81 6.85
N ALA A 79 3.65 12.32 6.11
CA ALA A 79 3.50 11.13 5.29
C ALA A 79 3.92 9.87 6.05
N TYR A 80 3.12 8.83 5.98
CA TYR A 80 3.55 7.47 6.33
C TYR A 80 4.17 6.76 5.11
N PHE A 81 3.83 7.25 3.90
CA PHE A 81 4.35 6.79 2.64
C PHE A 81 4.23 7.93 1.61
N PHE A 82 5.33 8.32 0.99
CA PHE A 82 5.31 9.38 -0.01
C PHE A 82 4.64 8.92 -1.31
N GLY A 83 3.61 9.62 -1.72
CA GLY A 83 3.05 9.55 -3.07
C GLY A 83 3.73 10.53 -4.04
N GLY A 84 3.31 10.52 -5.30
CA GLY A 84 3.80 11.47 -6.30
C GLY A 84 3.73 12.93 -5.84
N PRO A 85 2.59 13.41 -5.33
CA PRO A 85 2.42 14.78 -4.86
C PRO A 85 3.26 15.17 -3.65
N SER A 86 3.47 14.27 -2.69
CA SER A 86 4.18 14.56 -1.43
C SER A 86 5.69 14.30 -1.49
N ARG A 87 6.16 13.48 -2.43
CA ARG A 87 7.59 13.12 -2.54
C ARG A 87 8.53 14.31 -2.69
N PRO A 88 8.27 15.32 -3.53
CA PRO A 88 9.15 16.48 -3.62
C PRO A 88 9.32 17.21 -2.29
N GLY A 89 8.24 17.32 -1.50
CA GLY A 89 8.29 17.95 -0.19
C GLY A 89 9.08 17.13 0.85
N GLY A 90 8.94 15.80 0.82
CA GLY A 90 9.74 14.91 1.65
C GLY A 90 11.22 14.96 1.30
N GLN A 91 11.58 15.01 0.03
CA GLN A 91 12.96 15.15 -0.44
C GLN A 91 13.58 16.49 -0.07
N ALA A 92 12.79 17.53 0.00
CA ALA A 92 13.24 18.88 0.37
C ALA A 92 13.09 19.19 1.88
N GLY A 93 12.47 18.32 2.67
CA GLY A 93 12.44 18.36 4.13
C GLY A 93 11.33 19.23 4.75
N TRP A 94 10.32 19.67 3.99
CA TRP A 94 9.17 20.36 4.58
C TRP A 94 7.92 19.50 4.75
N ILE A 95 7.88 18.28 4.20
CA ILE A 95 6.90 17.25 4.51
C ILE A 95 7.54 16.25 5.45
N ASP A 96 6.91 16.02 6.58
CA ASP A 96 7.41 15.08 7.60
C ASP A 96 7.19 13.63 7.15
N PHE A 97 8.03 12.73 7.67
CA PHE A 97 7.90 11.28 7.48
C PHE A 97 7.81 10.58 8.82
N LEU A 98 6.75 9.81 9.03
CA LEU A 98 6.61 8.95 10.19
C LEU A 98 6.83 7.49 9.77
N PRO A 99 7.99 6.89 10.12
CA PRO A 99 8.28 5.50 9.78
C PRO A 99 7.43 4.55 10.63
N ALA A 100 6.69 3.66 9.95
CA ALA A 100 5.93 2.59 10.58
C ALA A 100 5.70 1.45 9.58
N TYR A 101 5.51 0.22 10.08
CA TYR A 101 4.88 -0.81 9.28
C TYR A 101 3.40 -0.46 9.08
N PHE A 102 2.87 -0.75 7.92
CA PHE A 102 1.48 -0.38 7.63
C PHE A 102 0.51 -1.05 8.60
N SER A 103 0.74 -2.32 8.92
CA SER A 103 -0.06 -3.07 9.90
C SER A 103 -0.07 -2.47 11.31
N GLU A 104 0.93 -1.65 11.68
CA GLU A 104 1.07 -1.10 13.02
C GLU A 104 0.40 0.28 13.20
N LEU A 105 0.03 0.97 12.12
CA LEU A 105 -0.60 2.29 12.22
C LEU A 105 -1.87 2.31 13.07
N PRO A 106 -2.81 1.33 12.96
CA PRO A 106 -3.96 1.28 13.85
C PRO A 106 -3.57 1.21 15.33
N MET A 107 -2.57 0.42 15.68
CA MET A 107 -2.08 0.30 17.06
C MET A 107 -1.44 1.61 17.55
N LEU A 108 -0.68 2.31 16.71
CA LEU A 108 -0.09 3.61 17.07
C LEU A 108 -1.18 4.66 17.36
N ILE A 109 -2.25 4.66 16.56
CA ILE A 109 -3.42 5.54 16.76
C ILE A 109 -4.20 5.13 18.03
N ASP A 110 -4.55 3.86 18.19
CA ASP A 110 -5.32 3.36 19.31
C ASP A 110 -4.62 3.60 20.65
N ARG A 111 -3.28 3.56 20.69
CA ARG A 111 -2.47 3.87 21.88
C ARG A 111 -2.21 5.36 22.08
N GLY A 112 -2.64 6.23 21.15
CA GLY A 112 -2.40 7.67 21.22
C GLY A 112 -0.94 8.08 20.98
N LEU A 113 -0.13 7.20 20.38
CA LEU A 113 1.24 7.51 19.95
C LEU A 113 1.26 8.38 18.69
N THR A 114 0.24 8.22 17.86
CA THR A 114 -0.07 9.11 16.73
C THR A 114 -1.42 9.76 17.01
N PRO A 115 -1.50 11.10 17.09
CA PRO A 115 -2.76 11.81 17.27
C PRO A 115 -3.74 11.55 16.13
N ALA A 116 -5.04 11.57 16.42
CA ALA A 116 -6.13 11.46 15.45
C ALA A 116 -7.32 12.27 15.98
N ASP A 117 -7.30 13.58 15.75
CA ASP A 117 -8.31 14.49 16.29
C ASP A 117 -9.53 14.59 15.39
N VAL A 118 -9.29 14.57 14.07
CA VAL A 118 -10.32 14.66 13.04
C VAL A 118 -10.04 13.59 11.97
N VAL A 119 -11.09 12.95 11.48
CA VAL A 119 -11.02 12.06 10.30
C VAL A 119 -11.77 12.71 9.15
N PHE A 120 -11.12 12.80 8.00
CA PHE A 120 -11.72 13.12 6.71
C PHE A 120 -11.61 11.90 5.80
N SER A 121 -12.74 11.35 5.35
CA SER A 121 -12.76 10.15 4.50
C SER A 121 -13.86 10.21 3.47
N MET A 122 -13.61 9.66 2.29
CA MET A 122 -14.66 9.38 1.32
C MET A 122 -15.45 8.14 1.75
N ALA A 123 -16.75 8.12 1.45
CA ALA A 123 -17.63 7.02 1.81
C ALA A 123 -18.72 6.78 0.74
N SER A 124 -19.25 5.57 0.71
CA SER A 124 -20.46 5.23 -0.09
C SER A 124 -21.69 5.99 0.39
N PRO A 125 -22.78 6.07 -0.38
CA PRO A 125 -24.07 6.45 0.13
C PRO A 125 -24.47 5.62 1.36
N MET A 126 -25.26 6.23 2.26
CA MET A 126 -25.80 5.56 3.44
C MET A 126 -26.79 4.46 3.03
N ASP A 127 -26.71 3.31 3.67
CA ASP A 127 -27.67 2.24 3.48
C ASP A 127 -28.94 2.44 4.36
N GLU A 128 -29.95 1.59 4.17
CA GLU A 128 -31.22 1.63 4.93
C GLU A 128 -31.07 1.42 6.43
N HIS A 129 -29.93 0.92 6.88
CA HIS A 129 -29.59 0.67 8.27
C HIS A 129 -28.72 1.76 8.89
N GLY A 130 -28.44 2.84 8.16
CA GLY A 130 -27.64 3.98 8.61
C GLY A 130 -26.13 3.80 8.51
N TYR A 131 -25.66 2.86 7.69
CA TYR A 131 -24.23 2.61 7.50
C TYR A 131 -23.70 3.19 6.20
N PHE A 132 -22.49 3.70 6.27
CA PHE A 132 -21.62 4.07 5.14
C PHE A 132 -20.51 3.05 5.00
N ALA A 133 -20.05 2.77 3.80
CA ALA A 133 -18.88 1.92 3.57
C ALA A 133 -17.66 2.74 3.15
N LEU A 134 -16.54 2.57 3.85
CA LEU A 134 -15.22 3.12 3.50
C LEU A 134 -14.49 2.16 2.55
N SER A 135 -15.16 1.74 1.50
CA SER A 135 -14.75 0.63 0.63
C SER A 135 -13.41 0.84 -0.07
N LEU A 136 -13.01 2.10 -0.28
CA LEU A 136 -11.78 2.42 -1.01
C LEU A 136 -10.53 2.29 -0.14
N ALA A 137 -10.63 2.58 1.18
CA ALA A 137 -9.53 2.46 2.12
C ALA A 137 -10.02 2.52 3.60
N PRO A 138 -10.52 1.40 4.17
CA PRO A 138 -10.79 1.32 5.61
C PRO A 138 -9.51 1.32 6.46
N ASP A 139 -8.45 0.85 5.93
CA ASP A 139 -7.04 0.78 6.39
C ASP A 139 -6.83 1.14 7.88
N TYR A 140 -6.05 2.18 8.20
CA TYR A 140 -5.90 2.76 9.54
C TYR A 140 -7.04 3.75 9.87
N THR A 141 -7.87 4.10 8.89
CA THR A 141 -8.97 5.05 9.04
C THR A 141 -10.01 4.56 10.04
N MET A 142 -10.28 3.24 10.07
CA MET A 142 -11.20 2.67 11.07
C MET A 142 -10.70 2.83 12.51
N ALA A 143 -9.39 2.74 12.74
CA ALA A 143 -8.80 3.04 14.05
C ALA A 143 -8.92 4.54 14.40
N ALA A 144 -8.65 5.40 13.43
CA ALA A 144 -8.77 6.84 13.62
C ALA A 144 -10.21 7.27 13.96
N ILE A 145 -11.23 6.68 13.33
CA ILE A 145 -12.65 6.93 13.62
C ILE A 145 -12.99 6.61 15.08
N ARG A 146 -12.41 5.57 15.66
CA ARG A 146 -12.63 5.21 17.07
C ARG A 146 -12.06 6.23 18.06
N ARG A 147 -11.07 7.01 17.64
CA ARG A 147 -10.32 7.95 18.50
C ARG A 147 -10.67 9.40 18.26
N ALA A 148 -11.08 9.73 17.05
CA ALA A 148 -11.29 11.11 16.62
C ALA A 148 -12.42 11.79 17.38
N ARG A 149 -12.22 13.07 17.67
CA ARG A 149 -13.25 13.98 18.19
C ARG A 149 -14.30 14.29 17.13
N ALA A 150 -13.92 14.34 15.87
CA ALA A 150 -14.82 14.61 14.75
C ALA A 150 -14.51 13.66 13.58
N VAL A 151 -15.56 13.04 13.06
CA VAL A 151 -15.54 12.21 11.85
C VAL A 151 -16.38 12.88 10.79
N VAL A 152 -15.77 13.22 9.67
CA VAL A 152 -16.42 13.89 8.54
C VAL A 152 -16.31 13.01 7.32
N LEU A 153 -17.45 12.64 6.75
CA LEU A 153 -17.50 11.80 5.55
C LEU A 153 -17.91 12.62 4.33
N GLU A 154 -17.13 12.49 3.26
CA GLU A 154 -17.50 12.94 1.93
C GLU A 154 -18.24 11.79 1.23
N VAL A 155 -19.57 11.89 1.21
CA VAL A 155 -20.47 10.86 0.66
C VAL A 155 -20.53 11.02 -0.85
N ASN A 156 -20.11 9.96 -1.57
CA ASN A 156 -20.04 9.99 -3.03
C ASN A 156 -20.71 8.75 -3.63
N PRO A 157 -21.69 8.88 -4.53
CA PRO A 157 -22.40 7.77 -5.15
C PRO A 157 -21.52 6.89 -6.04
N ASN A 158 -20.33 7.37 -6.42
CA ASN A 158 -19.35 6.59 -7.18
C ASN A 158 -18.54 5.61 -6.30
N VAL A 159 -18.56 5.77 -4.97
CA VAL A 159 -17.89 4.86 -4.04
C VAL A 159 -18.69 3.57 -3.92
N PRO A 160 -18.08 2.40 -4.21
CA PRO A 160 -18.76 1.12 -4.08
C PRO A 160 -19.17 0.84 -2.63
N ASN A 161 -20.23 0.04 -2.45
CA ASN A 161 -20.64 -0.45 -1.14
C ASN A 161 -20.09 -1.87 -0.94
N ALA A 162 -18.81 -1.98 -0.52
CA ALA A 162 -18.16 -3.27 -0.31
C ALA A 162 -18.54 -3.91 1.04
N PHE A 163 -18.30 -5.21 1.14
CA PHE A 163 -18.43 -5.97 2.38
C PHE A 163 -17.10 -5.95 3.18
N GLY A 164 -17.16 -6.45 4.41
CA GLY A 164 -16.03 -6.51 5.32
C GLY A 164 -16.17 -5.57 6.51
N ASP A 165 -15.09 -5.38 7.25
CA ASP A 165 -15.01 -4.47 8.40
C ASP A 165 -14.61 -3.05 7.95
N CYS A 166 -15.46 -2.46 7.11
CA CYS A 166 -15.24 -1.14 6.51
C CYS A 166 -16.45 -0.21 6.68
N ARG A 167 -17.36 -0.53 7.64
CA ARG A 167 -18.62 0.18 7.79
C ARG A 167 -18.64 1.10 8.99
N VAL A 168 -19.20 2.31 8.79
CA VAL A 168 -19.35 3.35 9.80
C VAL A 168 -20.82 3.70 9.92
N HIS A 169 -21.36 3.60 11.14
CA HIS A 169 -22.75 3.98 11.40
C HIS A 169 -22.90 5.50 11.55
N ILE A 170 -23.99 6.07 11.11
CA ILE A 170 -24.24 7.52 11.12
C ILE A 170 -24.07 8.14 12.52
N SER A 171 -24.33 7.40 13.58
CA SER A 171 -24.12 7.88 14.96
C SER A 171 -22.65 8.17 15.32
N GLN A 172 -21.70 7.63 14.53
CA GLN A 172 -20.26 7.87 14.70
C GLN A 172 -19.77 9.07 13.89
N VAL A 173 -20.63 9.61 13.01
CA VAL A 173 -20.28 10.69 12.07
C VAL A 173 -20.69 12.02 12.66
N SER A 174 -19.79 13.01 12.58
CA SER A 174 -20.03 14.38 13.07
C SER A 174 -20.65 15.28 11.99
N ALA A 175 -20.23 15.10 10.74
CA ALA A 175 -20.72 15.87 9.60
C ALA A 175 -20.62 15.06 8.29
N LEU A 176 -21.49 15.40 7.35
CA LEU A 176 -21.58 14.80 6.02
C LEU A 176 -21.46 15.87 4.94
N VAL A 177 -20.66 15.62 3.94
CA VAL A 177 -20.53 16.46 2.73
C VAL A 177 -20.90 15.59 1.54
N GLU A 178 -21.83 16.04 0.72
CA GLU A 178 -22.19 15.32 -0.52
C GLU A 178 -21.27 15.78 -1.68
N SER A 179 -20.82 14.82 -2.45
CA SER A 179 -19.98 15.00 -3.64
C SER A 179 -20.38 13.96 -4.68
N ASP A 180 -20.26 14.31 -5.95
CA ASP A 180 -20.46 13.40 -7.09
C ASP A 180 -19.22 13.31 -7.99
N GLU A 181 -18.08 13.84 -7.49
CA GLU A 181 -16.82 13.84 -8.24
C GLU A 181 -16.43 12.42 -8.67
N PRO A 182 -16.05 12.21 -9.93
CA PRO A 182 -15.58 10.91 -10.38
C PRO A 182 -14.38 10.43 -9.56
N LEU A 183 -14.36 9.13 -9.22
CA LEU A 183 -13.22 8.54 -8.55
C LEU A 183 -11.98 8.63 -9.44
N LEU A 184 -10.83 8.84 -8.80
CA LEU A 184 -9.56 8.82 -9.51
C LEU A 184 -9.30 7.41 -10.05
N GLU A 185 -8.96 7.33 -11.34
CA GLU A 185 -8.61 6.09 -12.01
C GLU A 185 -7.11 6.03 -12.26
N VAL A 186 -6.52 4.87 -12.00
CA VAL A 186 -5.12 4.58 -12.30
C VAL A 186 -5.08 3.40 -13.27
N GLY A 187 -4.55 3.63 -14.46
CA GLY A 187 -4.42 2.59 -15.49
C GLY A 187 -3.32 1.59 -15.17
N LEU A 188 -3.36 0.46 -15.87
CA LEU A 188 -2.28 -0.53 -15.81
C LEU A 188 -0.99 0.06 -16.37
N PRO A 189 0.16 -0.17 -15.71
CA PRO A 189 1.45 0.29 -16.20
C PRO A 189 1.86 -0.46 -17.47
N THR A 190 2.71 0.17 -18.28
CA THR A 190 3.32 -0.48 -19.45
C THR A 190 4.27 -1.58 -19.00
N ILE A 191 4.10 -2.78 -19.55
CA ILE A 191 4.97 -3.94 -19.30
C ILE A 191 5.97 -4.04 -20.46
N GLY A 192 7.25 -4.04 -20.13
CA GLY A 192 8.33 -4.24 -21.09
C GLY A 192 9.01 -5.61 -20.93
N PRO A 193 10.00 -5.94 -21.81
CA PRO A 193 10.65 -7.25 -21.81
C PRO A 193 11.30 -7.66 -20.48
N VAL A 194 11.88 -6.70 -19.75
CA VAL A 194 12.48 -6.95 -18.44
C VAL A 194 11.43 -7.39 -17.43
N GLN A 195 10.30 -6.68 -17.38
CA GLN A 195 9.17 -7.01 -16.48
C GLN A 195 8.57 -8.37 -16.85
N GLU A 196 8.42 -8.67 -18.14
CA GLU A 196 7.92 -9.97 -18.63
C GLU A 196 8.82 -11.14 -18.20
N ALA A 197 10.15 -10.98 -18.34
CA ALA A 197 11.11 -12.01 -17.95
C ALA A 197 11.04 -12.28 -16.43
N ILE A 198 11.02 -11.24 -15.61
CA ILE A 198 10.85 -11.35 -14.16
C ILE A 198 9.51 -12.01 -13.83
N GLY A 199 8.43 -11.55 -14.48
CA GLY A 199 7.08 -12.09 -14.32
C GLY A 199 7.01 -13.59 -14.56
N LYS A 200 7.67 -14.07 -15.60
CA LYS A 200 7.76 -15.49 -15.94
C LYS A 200 8.48 -16.30 -14.85
N TYR A 201 9.66 -15.86 -14.41
CA TYR A 201 10.40 -16.54 -13.34
C TYR A 201 9.60 -16.67 -12.05
N VAL A 202 8.87 -15.62 -11.66
CA VAL A 202 8.02 -15.65 -10.46
C VAL A 202 6.85 -16.61 -10.66
N ALA A 203 6.15 -16.52 -11.80
CA ALA A 203 4.98 -17.35 -12.11
C ALA A 203 5.31 -18.85 -12.17
N ASP A 204 6.50 -19.23 -12.65
CA ASP A 204 6.96 -20.62 -12.71
C ASP A 204 7.09 -21.24 -11.30
N LEU A 205 7.29 -20.42 -10.26
CA LEU A 205 7.42 -20.85 -8.87
C LEU A 205 6.10 -20.79 -8.08
N ILE A 206 5.03 -20.26 -8.66
CA ILE A 206 3.70 -20.20 -8.04
C ILE A 206 2.92 -21.46 -8.41
N GLU A 207 2.41 -22.13 -7.40
CA GLU A 207 1.63 -23.36 -7.54
C GLU A 207 0.13 -23.06 -7.62
N ASP A 208 -0.64 -23.97 -8.20
CA ASP A 208 -2.09 -23.96 -8.12
C ASP A 208 -2.55 -23.99 -6.65
N GLY A 209 -3.59 -23.24 -6.34
CA GLY A 209 -4.12 -23.08 -5.00
C GLY A 209 -3.28 -22.15 -4.08
N SER A 210 -2.25 -21.49 -4.60
CA SER A 210 -1.51 -20.46 -3.86
C SER A 210 -2.40 -19.27 -3.53
N THR A 211 -2.19 -18.66 -2.36
CA THR A 211 -2.81 -17.36 -1.99
C THR A 211 -1.82 -16.23 -2.27
N LEU A 212 -2.26 -15.19 -2.97
CA LEU A 212 -1.39 -14.13 -3.48
C LEU A 212 -1.57 -12.82 -2.72
N GLN A 213 -0.46 -12.18 -2.38
CA GLN A 213 -0.33 -10.75 -2.15
C GLN A 213 0.50 -10.18 -3.30
N ILE A 214 -0.02 -9.16 -3.95
CA ILE A 214 0.60 -8.56 -5.13
C ILE A 214 0.73 -7.06 -4.91
N GLY A 215 1.96 -6.54 -5.00
CA GLY A 215 2.24 -5.11 -4.96
C GLY A 215 1.74 -4.38 -6.21
N TYR A 216 1.94 -3.06 -6.24
CA TYR A 216 1.64 -2.20 -7.39
C TYR A 216 2.88 -1.97 -8.27
N GLY A 217 2.68 -1.98 -9.58
CA GLY A 217 3.73 -1.60 -10.55
C GLY A 217 3.92 -2.59 -11.69
N GLY A 218 4.76 -2.23 -12.66
CA GLY A 218 4.93 -2.98 -13.89
C GLY A 218 5.39 -4.44 -13.71
N ILE A 219 6.24 -4.73 -12.72
CA ILE A 219 6.67 -6.12 -12.47
C ILE A 219 5.55 -6.96 -11.82
N PRO A 220 4.87 -6.50 -10.74
CA PRO A 220 3.70 -7.20 -10.21
C PRO A 220 2.63 -7.49 -11.27
N ASP A 221 2.31 -6.52 -12.12
CA ASP A 221 1.33 -6.71 -13.20
C ASP A 221 1.82 -7.69 -14.27
N ALA A 222 3.13 -7.71 -14.59
CA ALA A 222 3.72 -8.71 -15.46
C ALA A 222 3.58 -10.13 -14.89
N VAL A 223 3.77 -10.31 -13.58
CA VAL A 223 3.50 -11.61 -12.89
C VAL A 223 2.05 -12.01 -13.07
N VAL A 224 1.11 -11.09 -12.79
CA VAL A 224 -0.34 -11.33 -12.94
C VAL A 224 -0.68 -11.85 -14.35
N MET A 225 -0.13 -11.22 -15.39
CA MET A 225 -0.40 -11.64 -16.77
C MET A 225 0.05 -13.08 -17.06
N GLN A 226 1.10 -13.56 -16.39
CA GLN A 226 1.61 -14.92 -16.51
C GLN A 226 0.81 -15.97 -15.69
N LEU A 227 -0.08 -15.53 -14.77
CA LEU A 227 -0.83 -16.43 -13.88
C LEU A 227 -2.21 -16.85 -14.39
N LYS A 228 -2.67 -16.36 -15.53
CA LYS A 228 -4.01 -16.64 -16.09
C LYS A 228 -4.29 -18.12 -16.36
N HIS A 229 -3.25 -18.94 -16.52
CA HIS A 229 -3.37 -20.38 -16.73
C HIS A 229 -3.33 -21.21 -15.45
N LYS A 230 -3.12 -20.57 -14.29
CA LYS A 230 -3.15 -21.23 -12.97
C LYS A 230 -4.59 -21.48 -12.52
N HIS A 231 -4.71 -22.38 -11.55
CA HIS A 231 -6.00 -22.82 -11.04
C HIS A 231 -6.15 -22.60 -9.53
N ASP A 232 -7.35 -22.22 -9.14
CA ASP A 232 -7.77 -22.12 -7.73
C ASP A 232 -6.89 -21.19 -6.88
N LEU A 233 -6.33 -20.15 -7.47
CA LEU A 233 -5.61 -19.12 -6.72
C LEU A 233 -6.53 -18.42 -5.73
N GLY A 234 -5.96 -17.93 -4.63
CA GLY A 234 -6.62 -17.08 -3.65
C GLY A 234 -5.99 -15.69 -3.59
N ILE A 235 -6.72 -14.71 -3.05
CA ILE A 235 -6.23 -13.35 -2.83
C ILE A 235 -6.36 -12.98 -1.36
N HIS A 236 -5.23 -12.53 -0.78
CA HIS A 236 -5.12 -11.86 0.50
C HIS A 236 -4.00 -10.82 0.37
N THR A 237 -4.37 -9.59 0.12
CA THR A 237 -3.43 -8.55 -0.34
C THR A 237 -3.70 -7.21 0.34
N GLU A 238 -2.69 -6.38 0.44
CA GLU A 238 -2.83 -5.00 0.87
C GLU A 238 -3.73 -4.21 -0.09
N MET A 239 -3.34 -4.16 -1.35
CA MET A 239 -4.03 -3.43 -2.40
C MET A 239 -4.74 -4.39 -3.36
N ILE A 240 -5.98 -4.05 -3.74
CA ILE A 240 -6.65 -4.67 -4.89
C ILE A 240 -6.62 -3.71 -6.08
N GLY A 241 -6.19 -4.24 -7.25
CA GLY A 241 -6.09 -3.49 -8.51
C GLY A 241 -6.64 -4.27 -9.70
N ASP A 242 -6.64 -3.64 -10.89
CA ASP A 242 -7.17 -4.23 -12.13
C ASP A 242 -6.46 -5.52 -12.55
N GLY A 243 -5.19 -5.71 -12.19
CA GLY A 243 -4.47 -6.96 -12.41
C GLY A 243 -5.14 -8.12 -11.70
N ILE A 244 -5.47 -7.97 -10.42
CA ILE A 244 -6.17 -8.99 -9.62
C ILE A 244 -7.57 -9.24 -10.19
N LEU A 245 -8.31 -8.19 -10.55
CA LEU A 245 -9.61 -8.32 -11.20
C LEU A 245 -9.50 -9.16 -12.48
N THR A 246 -8.46 -8.96 -13.28
CA THR A 246 -8.20 -9.75 -14.49
C THR A 246 -8.00 -11.24 -14.19
N LEU A 247 -7.33 -11.61 -13.09
CA LEU A 247 -7.21 -13.01 -12.66
C LEU A 247 -8.55 -13.61 -12.16
N ILE A 248 -9.35 -12.81 -11.49
CA ILE A 248 -10.69 -13.24 -11.04
C ILE A 248 -11.59 -13.53 -12.27
N GLU A 249 -11.64 -12.62 -13.22
CA GLU A 249 -12.46 -12.75 -14.43
C GLU A 249 -11.99 -13.87 -15.37
N SER A 250 -10.66 -14.17 -15.39
CA SER A 250 -10.15 -15.32 -16.14
C SER A 250 -10.49 -16.66 -15.51
N GLY A 251 -10.99 -16.68 -14.27
CA GLY A 251 -11.27 -17.90 -13.50
C GLY A 251 -10.04 -18.49 -12.82
N ALA A 252 -8.85 -17.89 -12.94
CA ALA A 252 -7.65 -18.34 -12.24
C ALA A 252 -7.78 -18.20 -10.71
N VAL A 253 -8.43 -17.12 -10.27
CA VAL A 253 -8.72 -16.86 -8.84
C VAL A 253 -10.14 -17.31 -8.52
N THR A 254 -10.26 -18.29 -7.63
CA THR A 254 -11.54 -18.81 -7.11
C THR A 254 -11.66 -18.65 -5.59
N ASN A 255 -10.55 -18.39 -4.90
CA ASN A 255 -10.44 -18.36 -3.44
C ASN A 255 -10.85 -19.66 -2.72
N ARG A 256 -11.23 -20.72 -3.44
CA ARG A 256 -11.77 -21.97 -2.85
C ARG A 256 -10.77 -22.74 -2.01
N ARG A 257 -9.48 -22.67 -2.39
CA ARG A 257 -8.39 -23.39 -1.71
C ARG A 257 -7.68 -22.59 -0.62
N LYS A 258 -8.11 -21.37 -0.35
CA LYS A 258 -7.61 -20.61 0.80
C LYS A 258 -7.89 -21.36 2.09
N THR A 259 -6.91 -21.44 2.98
CA THR A 259 -7.06 -22.05 4.31
C THR A 259 -7.52 -21.05 5.36
N TYR A 260 -7.50 -19.76 5.05
CA TYR A 260 -8.08 -18.69 5.85
C TYR A 260 -9.02 -17.85 4.98
N LEU A 261 -10.27 -17.70 5.42
CA LEU A 261 -11.35 -17.02 4.70
C LEU A 261 -11.55 -17.58 3.27
N PRO A 262 -11.85 -18.89 3.12
CA PRO A 262 -12.09 -19.47 1.81
C PRO A 262 -13.27 -18.80 1.10
N GLY A 263 -13.19 -18.67 -0.22
CA GLY A 263 -14.20 -18.01 -1.05
C GLY A 263 -14.15 -16.47 -1.03
N LYS A 264 -13.22 -15.86 -0.26
CA LYS A 264 -13.13 -14.41 -0.11
C LYS A 264 -11.81 -13.85 -0.64
N THR A 265 -11.88 -12.84 -1.46
CA THR A 265 -10.78 -11.90 -1.73
C THR A 265 -10.70 -10.89 -0.58
N ILE A 266 -9.55 -10.73 0.02
CA ILE A 266 -9.32 -9.82 1.16
C ILE A 266 -8.36 -8.73 0.74
N ALA A 267 -8.73 -7.46 1.01
CA ALA A 267 -7.87 -6.30 0.78
C ALA A 267 -8.11 -5.19 1.81
N THR A 268 -7.19 -4.21 1.89
CA THR A 268 -7.34 -3.05 2.78
C THR A 268 -7.52 -1.73 2.03
N PHE A 269 -7.04 -1.61 0.79
CA PHE A 269 -7.40 -0.48 -0.06
C PHE A 269 -7.49 -0.88 -1.54
N ALA A 270 -8.18 -0.05 -2.33
CA ALA A 270 -8.39 -0.26 -3.76
C ALA A 270 -7.76 0.87 -4.57
N LEU A 271 -7.10 0.52 -5.68
CA LEU A 271 -6.54 1.47 -6.63
C LEU A 271 -6.58 0.89 -8.04
N GLY A 272 -7.42 1.43 -8.92
CA GLY A 272 -7.57 0.91 -10.26
C GLY A 272 -8.53 1.74 -11.11
N SER A 273 -9.24 1.09 -12.02
CA SER A 273 -10.19 1.70 -12.92
C SER A 273 -11.62 1.63 -12.39
N ARG A 274 -12.52 2.33 -13.05
CA ARG A 274 -13.97 2.24 -12.83
C ARG A 274 -14.50 0.80 -12.88
N ARG A 275 -13.88 -0.06 -13.71
CA ARG A 275 -14.23 -1.49 -13.80
C ARG A 275 -14.00 -2.20 -12.46
N LEU A 276 -12.86 -1.93 -11.80
CA LEU A 276 -12.58 -2.46 -10.47
C LEU A 276 -13.61 -1.96 -9.45
N TYR A 277 -13.88 -0.65 -9.42
CA TYR A 277 -14.83 -0.08 -8.45
C TYR A 277 -16.26 -0.63 -8.65
N SER A 278 -16.67 -0.84 -9.91
CA SER A 278 -17.95 -1.49 -10.22
C SER A 278 -17.97 -2.96 -9.77
N PHE A 279 -16.86 -3.69 -9.89
CA PHE A 279 -16.76 -5.07 -9.40
C PHE A 279 -16.84 -5.17 -7.88
N MET A 280 -16.35 -4.16 -7.16
CA MET A 280 -16.36 -4.14 -5.69
C MET A 280 -17.78 -3.92 -5.13
N ASP A 281 -18.66 -3.23 -5.88
CA ASP A 281 -19.97 -2.85 -5.36
C ASP A 281 -20.84 -4.08 -5.07
N ARG A 282 -21.24 -4.20 -3.80
CA ARG A 282 -22.10 -5.30 -3.29
C ARG A 282 -21.64 -6.71 -3.68
N ASN A 283 -20.35 -6.90 -3.85
CA ASN A 283 -19.78 -8.18 -4.20
C ASN A 283 -19.43 -9.00 -2.94
N PRO A 284 -20.18 -10.08 -2.63
CA PRO A 284 -19.94 -10.86 -1.42
C PRO A 284 -18.65 -11.68 -1.47
N ALA A 285 -18.01 -11.81 -2.62
CA ALA A 285 -16.74 -12.52 -2.75
C ALA A 285 -15.52 -11.61 -2.41
N LEU A 286 -15.75 -10.31 -2.20
CA LEU A 286 -14.72 -9.34 -1.81
C LEU A 286 -15.05 -8.75 -0.45
N GLU A 287 -14.07 -8.71 0.43
CA GLU A 287 -14.16 -8.04 1.71
C GLU A 287 -13.00 -7.05 1.89
N MET A 288 -13.33 -5.83 2.31
CA MET A 288 -12.40 -4.77 2.66
C MET A 288 -12.25 -4.70 4.18
N HIS A 289 -11.02 -4.75 4.66
CA HIS A 289 -10.73 -4.81 6.10
C HIS A 289 -9.70 -3.78 6.51
N PRO A 290 -9.65 -3.37 7.81
CA PRO A 290 -8.57 -2.57 8.36
C PRO A 290 -7.20 -3.22 8.12
N VAL A 291 -6.17 -2.40 8.12
CA VAL A 291 -4.81 -2.85 7.75
C VAL A 291 -4.18 -3.75 8.82
N ASP A 292 -4.51 -3.58 10.08
CA ASP A 292 -4.10 -4.46 11.18
C ASP A 292 -4.74 -5.85 11.12
N PHE A 293 -5.77 -6.04 10.31
CA PHE A 293 -6.31 -7.35 9.96
C PHE A 293 -5.66 -7.90 8.69
N THR A 294 -5.65 -7.10 7.61
CA THR A 294 -5.21 -7.56 6.29
C THR A 294 -3.71 -7.81 6.23
N ASN A 295 -2.92 -6.90 6.81
CA ASN A 295 -1.46 -6.93 6.77
C ASN A 295 -0.82 -7.62 7.99
N ASP A 296 -1.61 -8.03 8.99
CA ASP A 296 -1.04 -8.74 10.15
C ASP A 296 -0.29 -10.01 9.70
N PRO A 297 1.02 -10.12 9.99
CA PRO A 297 1.82 -11.26 9.51
C PRO A 297 1.35 -12.62 10.05
N TYR A 298 0.67 -12.67 11.19
CA TYR A 298 0.16 -13.90 11.78
C TYR A 298 -1.19 -14.29 11.17
N LEU A 299 -2.06 -13.31 10.90
CA LEU A 299 -3.36 -13.57 10.27
C LEU A 299 -3.18 -13.95 8.79
N ALA A 300 -2.40 -13.17 8.03
CA ALA A 300 -2.12 -13.46 6.63
C ALA A 300 -1.43 -14.82 6.44
N ALA A 301 -0.50 -15.20 7.35
CA ALA A 301 0.20 -16.48 7.32
C ALA A 301 -0.71 -17.70 7.54
N ARG A 302 -1.96 -17.54 7.99
CA ARG A 302 -2.96 -18.62 8.07
C ARG A 302 -3.38 -19.15 6.70
N ASN A 303 -3.10 -18.40 5.63
CA ASN A 303 -3.20 -18.91 4.27
C ASN A 303 -1.96 -19.74 3.94
N ASP A 304 -2.13 -21.05 3.74
CA ASP A 304 -1.08 -21.91 3.22
C ASP A 304 -0.68 -21.47 1.81
N LYS A 305 0.57 -21.74 1.44
CA LYS A 305 1.14 -21.30 0.14
C LYS A 305 0.94 -19.81 -0.11
N LEU A 306 1.06 -18.98 0.92
CA LEU A 306 1.01 -17.53 0.74
C LEU A 306 2.23 -17.07 -0.06
N VAL A 307 1.97 -16.41 -1.17
CA VAL A 307 2.98 -15.83 -2.06
C VAL A 307 2.92 -14.32 -1.94
N ALA A 308 3.99 -13.71 -1.44
CA ALA A 308 4.15 -12.26 -1.38
C ALA A 308 5.09 -11.77 -2.48
N ILE A 309 4.67 -10.79 -3.28
CA ILE A 309 5.43 -10.23 -4.40
C ILE A 309 5.57 -8.73 -4.20
N ASN A 310 6.81 -8.29 -3.90
CA ASN A 310 7.12 -6.90 -3.60
C ASN A 310 8.37 -6.44 -4.36
N ALA A 311 8.39 -5.17 -4.77
CA ALA A 311 9.53 -4.61 -5.49
C ALA A 311 10.51 -3.89 -4.57
N THR A 312 11.79 -3.82 -4.95
CA THR A 312 12.80 -3.01 -4.27
C THR A 312 13.56 -2.12 -5.24
N LEU A 313 14.13 -1.02 -4.73
CA LEU A 313 14.98 -0.13 -5.51
C LEU A 313 16.40 -0.68 -5.65
N GLN A 314 16.94 -1.23 -4.55
CA GLN A 314 18.28 -1.82 -4.48
C GLN A 314 18.30 -3.00 -3.51
N ILE A 315 19.26 -3.91 -3.70
CA ILE A 315 19.58 -5.00 -2.79
C ILE A 315 21.10 -5.17 -2.68
N ASP A 316 21.64 -5.36 -1.47
CA ASP A 316 23.05 -5.64 -1.28
C ASP A 316 23.38 -7.15 -1.34
N LEU A 317 24.68 -7.48 -1.33
CA LEU A 317 25.15 -8.86 -1.45
C LEU A 317 24.84 -9.74 -0.23
N LEU A 318 24.36 -9.18 0.87
CA LEU A 318 23.80 -9.93 2.01
C LEU A 318 22.29 -10.14 1.90
N GLY A 319 21.63 -9.42 1.00
CA GLY A 319 20.20 -9.48 0.80
C GLY A 319 19.43 -8.42 1.60
N GLN A 320 20.05 -7.32 2.04
CA GLN A 320 19.32 -6.19 2.60
C GLN A 320 18.67 -5.38 1.48
N CYS A 321 17.38 -5.08 1.60
CA CYS A 321 16.62 -4.33 0.60
C CYS A 321 16.41 -2.88 1.03
N GLY A 322 16.76 -1.94 0.14
CA GLY A 322 16.39 -0.54 0.21
C GLY A 322 15.26 -0.28 -0.78
N SER A 323 14.01 -0.20 -0.29
CA SER A 323 12.82 -0.02 -1.15
C SER A 323 12.24 1.39 -1.07
N GLU A 324 12.57 2.16 -0.04
CA GLU A 324 11.92 3.43 0.30
C GLU A 324 12.81 4.66 0.19
N SER A 325 14.12 4.47 -0.05
CA SER A 325 15.05 5.57 -0.27
C SER A 325 16.20 5.19 -1.22
N LEU A 326 16.84 6.17 -1.82
CA LEU A 326 18.09 6.04 -2.58
C LEU A 326 19.17 6.88 -1.87
N GLY A 327 20.06 6.22 -1.13
CA GLY A 327 20.86 6.93 -0.13
C GLY A 327 19.93 7.59 0.88
N ALA A 328 20.26 8.80 1.30
CA ALA A 328 19.45 9.59 2.22
C ALA A 328 18.20 10.24 1.56
N THR A 329 18.00 10.08 0.26
CA THR A 329 16.89 10.70 -0.46
C THR A 329 15.62 9.84 -0.36
N PRO A 330 14.56 10.31 0.32
CA PRO A 330 13.31 9.54 0.44
C PRO A 330 12.64 9.34 -0.93
N TYR A 331 12.03 8.18 -1.12
CA TYR A 331 11.28 7.84 -2.33
C TYR A 331 9.83 7.47 -2.04
N SER A 332 9.61 6.65 -1.02
CA SER A 332 8.29 6.15 -0.63
C SER A 332 8.16 6.01 0.90
N GLY A 333 7.85 4.88 1.40
CA GLY A 333 7.79 4.45 2.80
C GLY A 333 7.83 2.94 2.85
N THR A 334 7.73 2.37 4.05
CA THR A 334 7.79 0.92 4.24
C THR A 334 6.57 0.23 3.61
N GLY A 335 5.36 0.81 3.75
CA GLY A 335 4.12 0.14 3.35
C GLY A 335 3.97 -1.23 4.03
N GLY A 336 3.36 -2.18 3.34
CA GLY A 336 3.16 -3.54 3.82
C GLY A 336 4.19 -4.57 3.33
N GLN A 337 5.29 -4.15 2.69
CA GLN A 337 6.29 -5.08 2.16
C GLN A 337 6.79 -6.04 3.23
N VAL A 338 7.20 -5.52 4.40
CA VAL A 338 7.75 -6.34 5.50
C VAL A 338 6.67 -7.23 6.12
N ASP A 339 5.45 -6.69 6.27
CA ASP A 339 4.30 -7.43 6.79
C ASP A 339 4.08 -8.72 6.00
N PHE A 340 3.96 -8.60 4.67
CA PHE A 340 3.70 -9.75 3.80
C PHE A 340 4.92 -10.65 3.56
N VAL A 341 6.14 -10.12 3.53
CA VAL A 341 7.35 -10.93 3.50
C VAL A 341 7.40 -11.83 4.74
N ARG A 342 7.11 -11.30 5.92
CA ARG A 342 7.05 -12.06 7.17
C ARG A 342 5.88 -13.04 7.19
N ALA A 343 4.72 -12.64 6.69
CA ALA A 343 3.57 -13.53 6.55
C ALA A 343 3.88 -14.74 5.67
N ALA A 344 4.40 -14.51 4.47
CA ALA A 344 4.77 -15.58 3.55
C ALA A 344 5.87 -16.51 4.11
N ASN A 345 6.84 -15.96 4.85
CA ASN A 345 7.87 -16.74 5.52
C ASN A 345 7.35 -17.63 6.67
N ARG A 346 6.20 -17.29 7.26
CA ARG A 346 5.53 -18.06 8.31
C ARG A 346 4.49 -19.03 7.76
N SER A 347 3.92 -18.72 6.62
CA SER A 347 2.95 -19.57 5.94
C SER A 347 3.55 -20.93 5.59
N ARG A 348 2.78 -21.99 5.75
CA ARG A 348 3.17 -23.33 5.28
C ARG A 348 3.33 -23.29 3.76
N ASP A 349 4.52 -23.69 3.26
CA ASP A 349 4.89 -23.64 1.84
C ASP A 349 4.83 -22.23 1.22
N GLY A 350 4.90 -21.19 2.05
CA GLY A 350 4.85 -19.80 1.61
C GLY A 350 6.15 -19.34 0.93
N LYS A 351 6.04 -18.37 0.03
CA LYS A 351 7.16 -17.82 -0.75
C LYS A 351 7.09 -16.29 -0.78
N ALA A 352 8.17 -15.64 -0.34
CA ALA A 352 8.30 -14.19 -0.42
C ALA A 352 9.31 -13.82 -1.54
N PHE A 353 8.82 -13.10 -2.53
CA PHE A 353 9.62 -12.62 -3.67
C PHE A 353 9.90 -11.13 -3.52
N ILE A 354 11.17 -10.77 -3.62
CA ILE A 354 11.63 -9.42 -3.87
C ILE A 354 12.05 -9.34 -5.32
N VAL A 355 11.40 -8.47 -6.08
CA VAL A 355 11.61 -8.34 -7.52
C VAL A 355 12.21 -6.99 -7.87
N LEU A 356 13.16 -6.96 -8.79
CA LEU A 356 13.77 -5.73 -9.30
C LEU A 356 14.40 -5.97 -10.68
N PRO A 357 14.41 -4.95 -11.57
CA PRO A 357 15.32 -4.99 -12.73
C PRO A 357 16.75 -5.03 -12.23
N SER A 358 17.64 -5.73 -12.89
CA SER A 358 19.05 -5.83 -12.47
C SER A 358 19.79 -4.50 -12.54
N THR A 359 19.32 -3.58 -13.40
CA THR A 359 19.92 -2.27 -13.65
C THR A 359 18.92 -1.13 -13.66
N ALA A 360 19.44 0.09 -13.71
CA ALA A 360 18.72 1.34 -13.89
C ALA A 360 19.42 2.27 -14.88
N LYS A 361 18.75 3.35 -15.31
CA LYS A 361 19.27 4.40 -16.18
C LYS A 361 19.93 3.87 -17.46
N GLY A 362 19.23 2.99 -18.20
CA GLY A 362 19.74 2.43 -19.45
C GLY A 362 20.99 1.58 -19.22
N ASP A 363 20.90 0.66 -18.27
CA ASP A 363 21.92 -0.33 -17.90
C ASP A 363 23.25 0.24 -17.37
N THR A 364 23.26 1.52 -16.96
CA THR A 364 24.48 2.16 -16.46
C THR A 364 24.70 1.99 -14.95
N ILE A 365 23.69 1.54 -14.21
CA ILE A 365 23.74 1.39 -12.74
C ILE A 365 23.18 0.03 -12.34
N SER A 366 23.96 -0.77 -11.60
CA SER A 366 23.49 -2.01 -11.00
C SER A 366 22.56 -1.73 -9.81
N ARG A 367 21.43 -2.48 -9.71
CA ARG A 367 20.55 -2.46 -8.54
C ARG A 367 20.91 -3.52 -7.52
N ILE A 368 21.74 -4.50 -7.89
CA ILE A 368 22.43 -5.39 -6.96
C ILE A 368 23.77 -4.74 -6.65
N VAL A 369 24.00 -4.37 -5.40
CA VAL A 369 25.17 -3.58 -4.98
C VAL A 369 25.99 -4.30 -3.90
N PRO A 370 27.30 -4.01 -3.77
CA PRO A 370 28.12 -4.62 -2.71
C PRO A 370 27.57 -4.34 -1.30
N SER A 371 27.20 -3.10 -1.06
CA SER A 371 26.54 -2.58 0.15
C SER A 371 25.57 -1.49 -0.27
N LEU A 372 24.45 -1.34 0.46
CA LEU A 372 23.56 -0.21 0.23
C LEU A 372 24.30 1.12 0.39
N ASN A 373 23.95 2.11 -0.41
CA ASN A 373 24.56 3.44 -0.32
C ASN A 373 24.37 4.03 1.09
N PRO A 374 25.33 4.81 1.61
CA PRO A 374 25.19 5.46 2.90
C PRO A 374 23.88 6.27 2.99
N GLY A 375 23.16 6.10 4.11
CA GLY A 375 21.87 6.75 4.35
C GLY A 375 20.66 6.02 3.74
N THR A 376 20.86 4.94 2.97
CA THR A 376 19.72 4.15 2.46
C THR A 376 18.98 3.48 3.62
N HIS A 377 17.67 3.68 3.66
CA HIS A 377 16.80 3.00 4.62
C HIS A 377 16.71 1.51 4.27
N ILE A 378 16.97 0.64 5.25
CA ILE A 378 16.80 -0.81 5.10
C ILE A 378 15.34 -1.13 5.34
N THR A 379 14.57 -1.26 4.26
CA THR A 379 13.15 -1.59 4.33
C THR A 379 12.94 -3.03 4.79
N THR A 380 13.63 -3.99 4.17
CA THR A 380 13.55 -5.40 4.56
C THR A 380 14.93 -5.94 4.91
N SER A 381 15.04 -6.47 6.14
CA SER A 381 16.28 -7.07 6.65
C SER A 381 16.67 -8.31 5.86
N LYS A 382 17.99 -8.55 5.73
CA LYS A 382 18.55 -9.80 5.16
C LYS A 382 17.96 -11.08 5.78
N ASN A 383 17.49 -11.00 7.02
CA ASN A 383 16.94 -12.15 7.74
C ASN A 383 15.55 -12.57 7.23
N ASP A 384 14.80 -11.63 6.65
CA ASP A 384 13.44 -11.86 6.16
C ASP A 384 13.41 -12.23 4.65
N ILE A 385 14.48 -11.97 3.88
CA ILE A 385 14.50 -12.22 2.44
C ILE A 385 14.55 -13.72 2.12
N ASN A 386 13.64 -14.15 1.23
CA ASN A 386 13.55 -15.53 0.75
C ASN A 386 14.03 -15.65 -0.70
N TYR A 387 13.26 -15.13 -1.67
CA TYR A 387 13.61 -15.12 -3.08
C TYR A 387 13.89 -13.72 -3.59
N VAL A 388 14.89 -13.59 -4.43
CA VAL A 388 15.18 -12.36 -5.20
C VAL A 388 15.14 -12.70 -6.68
N VAL A 389 14.44 -11.90 -7.48
CA VAL A 389 14.25 -12.19 -8.90
C VAL A 389 14.59 -10.96 -9.74
N THR A 390 15.43 -11.19 -10.77
CA THR A 390 15.70 -10.23 -11.84
C THR A 390 15.37 -10.87 -13.18
N GLU A 391 15.55 -10.15 -14.28
CA GLU A 391 15.43 -10.68 -15.64
C GLU A 391 16.47 -11.75 -15.97
N TYR A 392 17.52 -11.92 -15.14
CA TYR A 392 18.57 -12.94 -15.31
C TYR A 392 18.35 -14.20 -14.46
N GLY A 393 17.27 -14.27 -13.67
CA GLY A 393 16.92 -15.48 -12.94
C GLY A 393 16.46 -15.25 -11.51
N VAL A 394 16.53 -16.32 -10.71
CA VAL A 394 16.04 -16.40 -9.33
C VAL A 394 17.18 -16.76 -8.38
N ALA A 395 17.34 -15.99 -7.31
CA ALA A 395 18.22 -16.29 -6.19
C ALA A 395 17.39 -16.62 -4.95
N GLN A 396 17.46 -17.86 -4.46
CA GLN A 396 16.91 -18.23 -3.16
C GLN A 396 17.97 -17.95 -2.10
N LEU A 397 17.63 -17.16 -1.07
CA LEU A 397 18.58 -16.72 -0.04
C LEU A 397 18.33 -17.33 1.33
N ARG A 398 17.08 -17.72 1.64
CA ARG A 398 16.73 -18.25 2.96
C ARG A 398 17.45 -19.57 3.24
N GLY A 399 18.05 -19.69 4.43
CA GLY A 399 18.82 -20.85 4.83
C GLY A 399 20.25 -20.91 4.27
N LYS A 400 20.69 -19.90 3.49
CA LYS A 400 22.03 -19.82 2.91
C LYS A 400 22.98 -18.97 3.75
N THR A 401 24.26 -19.35 3.74
CA THR A 401 25.35 -18.58 4.31
C THR A 401 25.56 -17.27 3.56
N ALA A 402 26.28 -16.29 4.14
CA ALA A 402 26.59 -15.03 3.48
C ALA A 402 27.28 -15.22 2.13
N ARG A 403 28.22 -16.19 2.05
CA ARG A 403 28.91 -16.54 0.79
C ARG A 403 27.95 -17.04 -0.28
N GLU A 404 27.09 -18.01 0.05
CA GLU A 404 26.12 -18.60 -0.87
C GLU A 404 25.08 -17.56 -1.33
N ARG A 405 24.67 -16.63 -0.45
CA ARG A 405 23.80 -15.50 -0.80
C ARG A 405 24.45 -14.58 -1.81
N CYS A 406 25.71 -14.22 -1.54
CA CYS A 406 26.51 -13.36 -2.41
C CYS A 406 26.65 -13.98 -3.82
N GLU A 407 27.01 -15.27 -3.89
CA GLU A 407 27.14 -16.00 -5.16
C GLU A 407 25.80 -16.04 -5.93
N ALA A 408 24.70 -16.32 -5.22
CA ALA A 408 23.36 -16.38 -5.82
C ALA A 408 22.91 -15.02 -6.37
N LEU A 409 23.15 -13.93 -5.63
CA LEU A 409 22.80 -12.57 -6.06
C LEU A 409 23.66 -12.11 -7.25
N ILE A 410 24.96 -12.41 -7.25
CA ILE A 410 25.85 -12.12 -8.38
C ILE A 410 25.41 -12.88 -9.64
N ALA A 411 24.92 -14.12 -9.49
CA ALA A 411 24.46 -14.92 -10.63
C ALA A 411 23.26 -14.28 -11.37
N ILE A 412 22.40 -13.57 -10.65
CA ILE A 412 21.23 -12.87 -11.22
C ILE A 412 21.46 -11.38 -11.48
N ALA A 413 22.66 -10.85 -11.23
CA ALA A 413 23.03 -9.49 -11.61
C ALA A 413 23.23 -9.39 -13.12
N HIS A 414 23.15 -8.16 -13.67
CA HIS A 414 23.48 -7.91 -15.05
C HIS A 414 24.92 -8.39 -15.35
N PRO A 415 25.18 -9.09 -16.47
CA PRO A 415 26.49 -9.70 -16.77
C PRO A 415 27.68 -8.74 -16.61
N ASP A 416 27.52 -7.50 -17.07
CA ASP A 416 28.60 -6.49 -17.07
C ASP A 416 29.06 -6.12 -15.64
N PHE A 417 28.20 -6.22 -14.64
CA PHE A 417 28.52 -5.89 -13.24
C PHE A 417 29.01 -7.08 -12.42
N ARG A 418 28.88 -8.33 -12.91
CA ARG A 418 29.25 -9.53 -12.11
C ARG A 418 30.71 -9.56 -11.71
N GLY A 419 31.60 -9.08 -12.57
CA GLY A 419 33.05 -9.00 -12.28
C GLY A 419 33.36 -8.06 -11.13
N GLU A 420 32.81 -6.86 -11.19
CA GLU A 420 32.95 -5.83 -10.16
C GLU A 420 32.36 -6.29 -8.81
N LEU A 421 31.14 -6.87 -8.85
CA LEU A 421 30.48 -7.40 -7.65
C LEU A 421 31.31 -8.50 -6.97
N ARG A 422 31.95 -9.41 -7.74
CA ARG A 422 32.87 -10.44 -7.16
C ARG A 422 34.09 -9.81 -6.53
N ALA A 423 34.70 -8.80 -7.16
CA ALA A 423 35.85 -8.11 -6.61
C ALA A 423 35.48 -7.40 -5.29
N ALA A 424 34.37 -6.69 -5.26
CA ALA A 424 33.86 -6.02 -4.08
C ALA A 424 33.49 -7.01 -2.95
N ALA A 425 32.89 -8.15 -3.27
CA ALA A 425 32.54 -9.20 -2.31
C ALA A 425 33.76 -9.71 -1.53
N ARG A 426 34.92 -9.84 -2.19
CA ARG A 426 36.18 -10.21 -1.54
C ARG A 426 36.67 -9.11 -0.60
N GLN A 427 36.56 -7.83 -0.98
CA GLN A 427 36.97 -6.68 -0.14
C GLN A 427 36.15 -6.61 1.16
N ILE A 428 34.83 -6.84 1.08
CA ILE A 428 33.93 -6.86 2.25
C ILE A 428 33.93 -8.21 2.99
N ARG A 429 34.76 -9.16 2.57
CA ARG A 429 34.97 -10.48 3.20
C ARG A 429 33.74 -11.37 3.30
N VAL A 430 32.85 -11.33 2.33
CA VAL A 430 31.69 -12.23 2.22
C VAL A 430 31.90 -13.36 1.21
N MET A 431 33.02 -13.32 0.47
CA MET A 431 33.50 -14.39 -0.42
C MET A 431 34.96 -14.72 -0.15
#